data_078437c82f9d954627db7311488db582
#
_entry.id   078437c82f9d954627db7311488db582
#
_cell.length_a   1.000
_cell.length_b   1.000
_cell.length_c   1.000
_cell.angle_alpha   90.00
_cell.angle_beta   90.00
_cell.angle_gamma   90.00
#
_symmetry.space_group_name_H-M   'P 1'
#
loop_
_entity.id
_entity.type
_entity.pdbx_description
1 polymer ?
#
loop_
_entity_poly.entity_id
_entity_poly.type
_entity_poly.pdbx_seq_one_letter_code
_entity_poly.pdbx_strand_id
1 'polypeptide(L)'
;SDYIADHPEVSGEEYETSKKLVETLRAKGFETEYPFAGLETSFRAIYGPNDHKYKVAVLTEYDALPGIGHACGHNLSGAISLLAGIAASGIQDELDCDIHVVGTPAEETDGAKCGMCNQGIFKNYDMAIMVHLYDQNLVYCRLNGLSCIQYDFYGKASHAGASPWEGRNALNAAMLMIHGLDCIRGCCTPDSRLNS
;
A
#
# COMPACT_ATOMS: atom_id res chain seq x y z
N SER A 1 9.34 10.45 11.03
CA SER A 1 7.86 10.42 10.94
C SER A 1 7.27 11.80 10.68
N ASP A 2 7.66 12.84 11.45
CA ASP A 2 7.04 14.18 11.42
C ASP A 2 7.13 14.84 10.04
N TYR A 3 8.29 14.75 9.39
CA TYR A 3 8.45 15.26 8.04
C TYR A 3 7.43 14.64 7.06
N ILE A 4 7.24 13.32 7.11
CA ILE A 4 6.29 12.60 6.24
C ILE A 4 4.85 13.02 6.58
N ALA A 5 4.54 13.20 7.87
CA ALA A 5 3.23 13.66 8.32
C ALA A 5 2.90 15.06 7.82
N ASP A 6 3.90 15.97 7.84
CA ASP A 6 3.75 17.36 7.43
C ASP A 6 3.74 17.55 5.89
N HIS A 7 4.21 16.56 5.15
CA HIS A 7 4.32 16.56 3.68
C HIS A 7 3.69 15.27 3.10
N PRO A 8 2.38 15.08 3.25
CA PRO A 8 1.73 13.87 2.79
C PRO A 8 1.71 13.81 1.26
N GLU A 9 2.17 12.68 0.72
CA GLU A 9 2.13 12.36 -0.70
C GLU A 9 1.19 11.17 -0.92
N VAL A 10 0.31 11.28 -1.92
CA VAL A 10 -0.68 10.24 -2.20
C VAL A 10 -0.04 9.04 -2.90
N SER A 11 -0.75 7.92 -2.87
CA SER A 11 -0.34 6.66 -3.52
C SER A 11 0.16 6.85 -4.94
N GLY A 12 1.36 6.37 -5.23
CA GLY A 12 2.03 6.46 -6.54
C GLY A 12 2.75 7.79 -6.81
N GLU A 13 2.64 8.77 -5.92
CA GLU A 13 3.26 10.09 -6.03
C GLU A 13 4.22 10.40 -4.85
N GLU A 14 4.70 9.38 -4.14
CA GLU A 14 5.51 9.49 -2.92
C GLU A 14 7.00 9.81 -3.24
N TYR A 15 7.25 10.74 -4.13
CA TYR A 15 8.60 11.01 -4.67
C TYR A 15 9.57 11.58 -3.65
N GLU A 16 9.17 12.61 -2.90
CA GLU A 16 10.05 13.24 -1.92
C GLU A 16 10.18 12.37 -0.67
N THR A 17 9.10 11.70 -0.26
CA THR A 17 9.13 10.77 0.88
C THR A 17 10.05 9.60 0.62
N SER A 18 9.88 8.89 -0.51
CA SER A 18 10.73 7.75 -0.87
C SER A 18 12.19 8.13 -0.98
N LYS A 19 12.49 9.27 -1.62
CA LYS A 19 13.84 9.81 -1.73
C LYS A 19 14.45 10.09 -0.36
N LYS A 20 13.71 10.70 0.55
CA LYS A 20 14.17 10.99 1.92
C LYS A 20 14.46 9.72 2.71
N LEU A 21 13.62 8.68 2.57
CA LEU A 21 13.86 7.37 3.19
C LEU A 21 15.14 6.74 2.66
N VAL A 22 15.34 6.76 1.34
CA VAL A 22 16.54 6.26 0.66
C VAL A 22 17.79 7.02 1.10
N GLU A 23 17.74 8.34 1.15
CA GLU A 23 18.87 9.18 1.62
C GLU A 23 19.21 8.88 3.08
N THR A 24 18.20 8.65 3.92
CA THR A 24 18.41 8.26 5.32
C THR A 24 19.12 6.92 5.44
N LEU A 25 18.72 5.93 4.65
CA LEU A 25 19.36 4.60 4.64
C LEU A 25 20.80 4.67 4.10
N ARG A 26 21.02 5.43 3.02
CA ARG A 26 22.39 5.68 2.50
C ARG A 26 23.31 6.31 3.52
N ALA A 27 22.82 7.30 4.26
CA ALA A 27 23.57 7.94 5.35
C ALA A 27 23.90 6.99 6.50
N LYS A 28 23.22 5.85 6.58
CA LYS A 28 23.48 4.76 7.55
C LYS A 28 24.29 3.60 6.95
N GLY A 29 24.82 3.75 5.75
CA GLY A 29 25.70 2.78 5.12
C GLY A 29 24.99 1.68 4.31
N PHE A 30 23.69 1.83 4.03
CA PHE A 30 22.98 0.93 3.15
C PHE A 30 23.29 1.22 1.67
N GLU A 31 23.50 0.18 0.89
CA GLU A 31 23.40 0.24 -0.56
C GLU A 31 21.94 0.22 -0.97
N THR A 32 21.55 1.07 -1.91
CA THR A 32 20.13 1.20 -2.30
C THR A 32 19.94 1.07 -3.78
N GLU A 33 18.96 0.27 -4.16
CA GLU A 33 18.36 0.24 -5.49
C GLU A 33 17.11 1.12 -5.48
N TYR A 34 17.10 2.15 -6.29
CA TYR A 34 16.02 3.13 -6.38
C TYR A 34 16.03 3.79 -7.78
N PRO A 35 14.95 3.68 -8.57
CA PRO A 35 13.69 2.95 -8.30
C PRO A 35 13.87 1.42 -8.26
N PHE A 36 12.89 0.69 -7.69
CA PHE A 36 12.94 -0.75 -7.52
C PHE A 36 11.66 -1.43 -8.02
N ALA A 37 11.77 -2.67 -8.50
CA ALA A 37 10.65 -3.50 -8.96
C ALA A 37 9.75 -2.84 -10.03
N GLY A 38 10.30 -1.90 -10.82
CA GLY A 38 9.56 -1.16 -11.83
C GLY A 38 8.59 -0.10 -11.28
N LEU A 39 8.70 0.26 -10.02
CA LEU A 39 7.91 1.29 -9.34
C LEU A 39 8.82 2.48 -9.02
N GLU A 40 8.47 3.68 -9.52
CA GLU A 40 9.33 4.87 -9.44
C GLU A 40 9.65 5.30 -8.00
N THR A 41 8.73 5.09 -7.08
CA THR A 41 8.86 5.46 -5.68
C THR A 41 9.25 4.30 -4.76
N SER A 42 9.38 3.07 -5.30
CA SER A 42 9.85 1.90 -4.54
C SER A 42 11.38 1.87 -4.43
N PHE A 43 11.88 1.27 -3.36
CA PHE A 43 13.31 1.05 -3.18
C PHE A 43 13.59 -0.28 -2.47
N ARG A 44 14.82 -0.76 -2.62
CA ARG A 44 15.40 -1.82 -1.79
C ARG A 44 16.73 -1.33 -1.24
N ALA A 45 16.91 -1.47 0.06
CA ALA A 45 18.15 -1.11 0.75
C ALA A 45 18.76 -2.33 1.44
N ILE A 46 20.05 -2.53 1.25
CA ILE A 46 20.82 -3.67 1.72
C ILE A 46 22.00 -3.15 2.54
N TYR A 47 22.28 -3.75 3.66
CA TYR A 47 23.43 -3.43 4.49
C TYR A 47 24.43 -4.60 4.51
N GLY A 48 25.70 -4.30 4.29
CA GLY A 48 26.78 -5.28 4.35
C GLY A 48 26.84 -6.26 3.18
N PRO A 49 27.49 -7.43 3.37
CA PRO A 49 27.90 -8.32 2.28
C PRO A 49 26.75 -9.11 1.62
N ASN A 50 25.57 -9.20 2.22
CA ASN A 50 24.39 -9.91 1.71
C ASN A 50 24.68 -11.41 1.40
N ASP A 51 25.37 -12.09 2.31
CA ASP A 51 25.82 -13.47 2.17
C ASP A 51 25.47 -14.39 3.36
N HIS A 52 24.65 -13.89 4.29
CA HIS A 52 24.13 -14.68 5.39
C HIS A 52 23.13 -15.74 4.91
N LYS A 53 22.93 -16.74 5.77
CA LYS A 53 22.07 -17.89 5.48
C LYS A 53 20.62 -17.53 5.23
N TYR A 54 20.08 -16.58 5.99
CA TYR A 54 18.69 -16.17 5.92
C TYR A 54 18.55 -14.74 5.37
N LYS A 55 17.38 -14.43 4.80
CA LYS A 55 17.04 -13.09 4.29
C LYS A 55 15.69 -12.65 4.82
N VAL A 56 15.64 -11.47 5.42
CA VAL A 56 14.44 -10.85 5.94
C VAL A 56 14.20 -9.52 5.23
N ALA A 57 12.97 -9.35 4.70
CA ALA A 57 12.50 -8.07 4.20
C ALA A 57 11.72 -7.33 5.30
N VAL A 58 12.21 -6.16 5.69
CA VAL A 58 11.45 -5.21 6.51
C VAL A 58 10.73 -4.27 5.56
N LEU A 59 9.40 -4.42 5.48
CA LEU A 59 8.57 -3.66 4.55
C LEU A 59 8.22 -2.30 5.12
N THR A 60 8.21 -1.28 4.29
CA THR A 60 7.86 0.09 4.67
C THR A 60 6.86 0.71 3.71
N GLU A 61 5.75 1.17 4.26
CA GLU A 61 4.71 1.97 3.59
C GLU A 61 4.89 3.43 3.94
N TYR A 62 4.50 4.34 3.04
CA TYR A 62 4.71 5.77 3.23
C TYR A 62 3.76 6.65 2.42
N ASP A 63 2.76 6.08 1.76
CA ASP A 63 1.71 6.82 1.05
C ASP A 63 0.64 7.36 1.99
N ALA A 64 -0.04 8.42 1.54
CA ALA A 64 -1.09 9.10 2.26
C ALA A 64 -2.42 9.03 1.49
N LEU A 65 -3.51 9.23 2.21
CA LEU A 65 -4.85 9.32 1.62
C LEU A 65 -5.13 10.72 1.07
N PRO A 66 -5.80 10.84 -0.09
CA PRO A 66 -6.16 12.14 -0.65
C PRO A 66 -7.03 12.98 0.32
N GLY A 67 -6.58 14.20 0.60
CA GLY A 67 -7.32 15.18 1.39
C GLY A 67 -7.34 14.95 2.91
N ILE A 68 -6.91 13.78 3.40
CA ILE A 68 -6.86 13.44 4.83
C ILE A 68 -5.45 13.17 5.34
N GLY A 69 -4.46 13.04 4.46
CA GLY A 69 -3.09 12.78 4.86
C GLY A 69 -2.87 11.35 5.41
N HIS A 70 -1.98 11.20 6.37
CA HIS A 70 -1.57 9.90 6.92
C HIS A 70 -2.56 9.34 7.96
N ALA A 71 -3.85 9.24 7.61
CA ALA A 71 -4.86 8.69 8.52
C ALA A 71 -4.68 7.19 8.81
N CYS A 72 -4.06 6.44 7.89
CA CYS A 72 -3.68 5.03 8.09
C CYS A 72 -2.36 4.86 8.86
N GLY A 73 -1.63 5.96 9.11
CA GLY A 73 -0.42 5.96 9.93
C GLY A 73 0.84 5.50 9.20
N HIS A 74 0.87 5.51 7.86
CA HIS A 74 2.04 5.08 7.09
C HIS A 74 3.29 5.91 7.36
N ASN A 75 3.16 7.18 7.79
CA ASN A 75 4.26 8.01 8.26
C ASN A 75 4.99 7.40 9.48
N LEU A 76 4.26 6.73 10.36
CA LEU A 76 4.82 6.02 11.53
C LEU A 76 5.26 4.61 11.16
N SER A 77 4.46 3.84 10.42
CA SER A 77 4.81 2.50 9.94
C SER A 77 6.12 2.53 9.15
N GLY A 78 6.28 3.50 8.24
CA GLY A 78 7.51 3.71 7.49
C GLY A 78 8.70 4.06 8.37
N ALA A 79 8.53 4.98 9.32
CA ALA A 79 9.59 5.36 10.25
C ALA A 79 10.02 4.21 11.17
N ILE A 80 9.07 3.41 11.68
CA ILE A 80 9.33 2.24 12.53
C ILE A 80 10.10 1.18 11.73
N SER A 81 9.66 0.87 10.52
CA SER A 81 10.32 -0.11 9.65
C SER A 81 11.75 0.30 9.30
N LEU A 82 11.94 1.59 8.99
CA LEU A 82 13.27 2.15 8.73
C LEU A 82 14.19 1.98 9.95
N LEU A 83 13.70 2.37 11.13
CA LEU A 83 14.45 2.25 12.38
C LEU A 83 14.76 0.79 12.71
N ALA A 84 13.80 -0.11 12.53
CA ALA A 84 13.98 -1.54 12.75
C ALA A 84 15.04 -2.13 11.81
N GLY A 85 14.99 -1.78 10.52
CA GLY A 85 16.02 -2.19 9.55
C GLY A 85 17.42 -1.70 9.91
N ILE A 86 17.55 -0.42 10.29
CA ILE A 86 18.83 0.17 10.72
C ILE A 86 19.35 -0.50 12.00
N ALA A 87 18.48 -0.75 12.98
CA ALA A 87 18.90 -1.40 14.22
C ALA A 87 19.31 -2.87 14.01
N ALA A 88 18.52 -3.62 13.25
CA ALA A 88 18.76 -5.03 12.97
C ALA A 88 19.99 -5.25 12.08
N SER A 89 20.32 -4.31 11.18
CA SER A 89 21.53 -4.40 10.35
C SER A 89 22.83 -4.42 11.19
N GLY A 90 22.81 -3.80 12.38
CA GLY A 90 23.95 -3.81 13.28
C GLY A 90 24.25 -5.16 13.94
N ILE A 91 23.36 -6.14 13.85
CA ILE A 91 23.47 -7.47 14.46
C ILE A 91 23.26 -8.61 13.46
N GLN A 92 23.40 -8.35 12.15
CA GLN A 92 23.18 -9.35 11.09
C GLN A 92 24.06 -10.60 11.26
N ASP A 93 25.34 -10.41 11.61
CA ASP A 93 26.27 -11.50 11.84
C ASP A 93 25.84 -12.41 13.00
N GLU A 94 25.25 -11.84 14.07
CA GLU A 94 24.73 -12.60 15.21
C GLU A 94 23.46 -13.36 14.85
N LEU A 95 22.66 -12.82 13.94
CA LEU A 95 21.40 -13.41 13.47
C LEU A 95 21.59 -14.39 12.31
N ASP A 96 22.76 -14.43 11.68
CA ASP A 96 23.01 -15.11 10.40
C ASP A 96 21.94 -14.75 9.35
N CYS A 97 21.65 -13.44 9.24
CA CYS A 97 20.49 -12.96 8.48
C CYS A 97 20.77 -11.63 7.79
N ASP A 98 20.62 -11.59 6.47
CA ASP A 98 20.59 -10.35 5.70
C ASP A 98 19.29 -9.58 5.96
N ILE A 99 19.40 -8.35 6.39
CA ILE A 99 18.25 -7.46 6.65
C ILE A 99 18.12 -6.46 5.51
N HIS A 100 17.08 -6.60 4.72
CA HIS A 100 16.75 -5.67 3.65
C HIS A 100 15.58 -4.76 4.06
N VAL A 101 15.67 -3.47 3.79
CA VAL A 101 14.53 -2.56 3.90
C VAL A 101 13.93 -2.38 2.52
N VAL A 102 12.65 -2.69 2.39
CA VAL A 102 11.95 -2.65 1.10
C VAL A 102 10.81 -1.67 1.16
N GLY A 103 10.88 -0.62 0.33
CA GLY A 103 9.84 0.37 0.17
C GLY A 103 8.70 -0.16 -0.71
N THR A 104 7.50 -0.19 -0.14
CA THR A 104 6.28 -0.69 -0.79
C THR A 104 5.26 0.45 -0.91
N PRO A 105 5.35 1.28 -1.98
CA PRO A 105 4.48 2.43 -2.19
C PRO A 105 3.05 2.05 -2.56
N ALA A 106 2.17 3.04 -2.70
CA ALA A 106 0.83 2.94 -3.27
C ALA A 106 -0.03 1.82 -2.63
N GLU A 107 -0.01 1.71 -1.30
CA GLU A 107 -0.81 0.68 -0.59
C GLU A 107 -2.30 0.96 -0.70
N GLU A 108 -2.69 2.24 -0.58
CA GLU A 108 -4.08 2.68 -0.49
C GLU A 108 -4.84 2.64 -1.83
N THR A 109 -4.16 2.38 -2.95
CA THR A 109 -4.78 2.31 -4.28
C THR A 109 -4.47 0.99 -4.99
N ASP A 110 -3.26 0.86 -5.52
CA ASP A 110 -2.88 -0.25 -6.40
C ASP A 110 -2.37 -1.47 -5.64
N GLY A 111 -2.07 -1.32 -4.33
CA GLY A 111 -1.51 -2.38 -3.53
C GLY A 111 -0.20 -2.90 -4.10
N ALA A 112 0.81 -2.04 -4.24
CA ALA A 112 2.08 -2.36 -4.92
C ALA A 112 2.71 -3.69 -4.45
N LYS A 113 2.54 -4.06 -3.17
CA LYS A 113 2.99 -5.35 -2.64
C LYS A 113 2.44 -6.55 -3.40
N CYS A 114 1.18 -6.49 -3.86
CA CYS A 114 0.59 -7.56 -4.67
C CYS A 114 1.31 -7.69 -6.03
N GLY A 115 1.59 -6.56 -6.68
CA GLY A 115 2.37 -6.50 -7.92
C GLY A 115 3.79 -7.04 -7.73
N MET A 116 4.47 -6.65 -6.66
CA MET A 116 5.80 -7.12 -6.29
C MET A 116 5.82 -8.63 -5.99
N CYS A 117 4.80 -9.16 -5.29
CA CYS A 117 4.62 -10.59 -5.08
C CYS A 117 4.46 -11.35 -6.39
N ASN A 118 3.63 -10.86 -7.31
CA ASN A 118 3.41 -11.47 -8.62
C ASN A 118 4.68 -11.49 -9.47
N GLN A 119 5.53 -10.47 -9.35
CA GLN A 119 6.86 -10.42 -9.97
C GLN A 119 7.86 -11.37 -9.31
N GLY A 120 7.52 -11.95 -8.15
CA GLY A 120 8.38 -12.87 -7.41
C GLY A 120 9.47 -12.17 -6.58
N ILE A 121 9.37 -10.88 -6.31
CA ILE A 121 10.35 -10.09 -5.55
C ILE A 121 10.63 -10.74 -4.18
N PHE A 122 9.60 -11.26 -3.53
CA PHE A 122 9.73 -11.84 -2.17
C PHE A 122 10.07 -13.33 -2.14
N LYS A 123 10.24 -14.01 -3.30
CA LYS A 123 10.53 -15.45 -3.36
C LYS A 123 11.86 -15.85 -2.72
N ASN A 124 12.81 -14.93 -2.67
CA ASN A 124 14.15 -15.18 -2.13
C ASN A 124 14.32 -14.67 -0.70
N TYR A 125 13.23 -14.32 -0.03
CA TYR A 125 13.22 -13.97 1.38
C TYR A 125 12.60 -15.09 2.19
N ASP A 126 13.21 -15.41 3.33
CA ASP A 126 12.69 -16.39 4.29
C ASP A 126 11.54 -15.81 5.11
N MET A 127 11.54 -14.49 5.30
CA MET A 127 10.49 -13.77 6.01
C MET A 127 10.33 -12.34 5.46
N ALA A 128 9.10 -11.87 5.42
CA ALA A 128 8.77 -10.46 5.26
C ALA A 128 7.99 -9.99 6.49
N ILE A 129 8.41 -8.88 7.09
CA ILE A 129 7.80 -8.33 8.30
C ILE A 129 7.53 -6.84 8.14
N MET A 130 6.43 -6.38 8.73
CA MET A 130 6.08 -4.98 8.80
C MET A 130 5.37 -4.70 10.12
N VAL A 131 5.63 -3.54 10.71
CA VAL A 131 4.83 -3.01 11.81
C VAL A 131 3.86 -1.99 11.23
N HIS A 132 2.58 -2.30 11.28
CA HIS A 132 1.52 -1.41 10.82
C HIS A 132 0.72 -0.87 12.02
N LEU A 133 0.29 0.40 11.96
CA LEU A 133 -0.50 1.00 13.03
C LEU A 133 -1.91 0.39 13.08
N TYR A 134 -2.39 0.18 14.30
CA TYR A 134 -3.72 -0.32 14.57
C TYR A 134 -4.19 0.18 15.94
N ASP A 135 -5.45 -0.02 16.27
CA ASP A 135 -6.03 0.39 17.57
C ASP A 135 -5.66 -0.53 18.74
N GLN A 136 -5.00 -1.64 18.45
CA GLN A 136 -4.58 -2.65 19.42
C GLN A 136 -3.19 -3.19 19.05
N ASN A 137 -2.48 -3.70 20.06
CA ASN A 137 -1.23 -4.43 19.82
C ASN A 137 -1.53 -5.90 19.47
N LEU A 138 -1.36 -6.26 18.22
CA LEU A 138 -1.60 -7.59 17.69
C LEU A 138 -0.31 -8.15 17.06
N VAL A 139 0.03 -9.39 17.38
CA VAL A 139 1.13 -10.10 16.70
C VAL A 139 0.67 -10.69 15.37
N TYR A 140 -0.61 -11.05 15.28
CA TYR A 140 -1.23 -11.59 14.09
C TYR A 140 -2.56 -10.88 13.83
N CYS A 141 -2.74 -10.38 12.62
CA CYS A 141 -3.99 -9.79 12.15
C CYS A 141 -4.52 -10.60 10.98
N ARG A 142 -5.80 -10.99 11.06
CA ARG A 142 -6.49 -11.61 9.94
C ARG A 142 -6.94 -10.52 8.98
N LEU A 143 -6.37 -10.47 7.79
CA LEU A 143 -6.73 -9.53 6.75
C LEU A 143 -7.75 -10.16 5.79
N ASN A 144 -8.65 -9.33 5.28
CA ASN A 144 -9.56 -9.70 4.21
C ASN A 144 -8.90 -9.44 2.85
N GLY A 145 -9.22 -10.26 1.85
CA GLY A 145 -8.91 -9.93 0.46
C GLY A 145 -9.81 -8.79 -0.01
N LEU A 146 -9.30 -7.96 -0.92
CA LEU A 146 -10.02 -6.87 -1.56
C LEU A 146 -10.19 -7.14 -3.05
N SER A 147 -11.38 -6.85 -3.57
CA SER A 147 -11.64 -6.79 -5.01
C SER A 147 -12.43 -5.50 -5.30
N CYS A 148 -11.90 -4.66 -6.18
CA CYS A 148 -12.54 -3.45 -6.64
C CYS A 148 -13.06 -3.65 -8.06
N ILE A 149 -14.32 -3.23 -8.30
CA ILE A 149 -14.93 -3.27 -9.62
C ILE A 149 -15.47 -1.86 -9.92
N GLN A 150 -15.01 -1.27 -11.02
CA GLN A 150 -15.55 -0.02 -11.51
C GLN A 150 -16.69 -0.30 -12.48
N TYR A 151 -17.81 0.43 -12.32
CA TYR A 151 -18.95 0.38 -13.21
C TYR A 151 -19.18 1.75 -13.81
N ASP A 152 -19.10 1.84 -15.14
CA ASP A 152 -19.35 3.08 -15.88
C ASP A 152 -20.73 3.02 -16.55
N PHE A 153 -21.55 4.04 -16.33
CA PHE A 153 -22.90 4.12 -16.86
C PHE A 153 -23.00 5.21 -17.93
N TYR A 154 -23.42 4.83 -19.12
CA TYR A 154 -23.52 5.72 -20.27
C TYR A 154 -24.99 6.02 -20.60
N GLY A 155 -25.36 7.27 -20.45
CA GLY A 155 -26.69 7.77 -20.75
C GLY A 155 -26.85 8.26 -22.20
N LYS A 156 -28.09 8.68 -22.52
CA LYS A 156 -28.43 9.41 -23.75
C LYS A 156 -29.30 10.61 -23.38
N ALA A 157 -28.86 11.81 -23.74
CA ALA A 157 -29.65 13.01 -23.51
C ALA A 157 -30.88 13.04 -24.41
N SER A 158 -31.99 13.57 -23.88
CA SER A 158 -33.22 13.89 -24.63
C SER A 158 -33.92 15.09 -24.00
N HIS A 159 -34.81 15.70 -24.73
CA HIS A 159 -35.63 16.81 -24.22
C HIS A 159 -36.70 16.27 -23.26
N ALA A 160 -36.63 16.65 -21.99
CA ALA A 160 -37.46 16.10 -20.93
C ALA A 160 -38.97 16.32 -21.13
N GLY A 161 -39.37 17.40 -21.76
CA GLY A 161 -40.78 17.73 -22.02
C GLY A 161 -41.29 17.28 -23.38
N ALA A 162 -40.40 17.13 -24.39
CA ALA A 162 -40.83 16.85 -25.76
C ALA A 162 -40.65 15.37 -26.17
N SER A 163 -39.53 14.74 -25.74
CA SER A 163 -39.20 13.38 -26.15
C SER A 163 -38.43 12.61 -25.06
N PRO A 164 -38.92 12.55 -23.81
CA PRO A 164 -38.20 11.88 -22.71
C PRO A 164 -37.95 10.40 -23.00
N TRP A 165 -38.78 9.74 -23.78
CA TRP A 165 -38.64 8.33 -24.16
C TRP A 165 -37.45 8.02 -25.07
N GLU A 166 -36.86 9.03 -25.69
CA GLU A 166 -35.64 8.88 -26.50
C GLU A 166 -34.37 8.87 -25.66
N GLY A 167 -34.45 9.29 -24.39
CA GLY A 167 -33.34 9.37 -23.47
C GLY A 167 -33.05 8.06 -22.73
N ARG A 168 -31.89 8.01 -22.12
CA ARG A 168 -31.51 7.00 -21.12
C ARG A 168 -30.85 7.71 -19.96
N ASN A 169 -31.41 7.57 -18.77
CA ASN A 169 -30.83 8.19 -17.56
C ASN A 169 -29.81 7.24 -16.93
N ALA A 170 -28.53 7.57 -17.10
CA ALA A 170 -27.41 6.82 -16.51
C ALA A 170 -27.45 6.84 -14.98
N LEU A 171 -27.86 7.96 -14.37
CA LEU A 171 -27.98 8.08 -12.92
C LEU A 171 -29.00 7.08 -12.35
N ASN A 172 -30.17 6.90 -13.01
CA ASN A 172 -31.17 5.93 -12.56
C ASN A 172 -30.58 4.49 -12.55
N ALA A 173 -29.75 4.13 -13.55
CA ALA A 173 -29.11 2.83 -13.61
C ALA A 173 -28.10 2.66 -12.46
N ALA A 174 -27.29 3.68 -12.18
CA ALA A 174 -26.35 3.68 -11.07
C ALA A 174 -27.09 3.56 -9.72
N MET A 175 -28.15 4.33 -9.51
CA MET A 175 -28.96 4.26 -8.29
C MET A 175 -29.59 2.88 -8.08
N LEU A 176 -30.12 2.26 -9.14
CA LEU A 176 -30.69 0.92 -9.05
C LEU A 176 -29.62 -0.12 -8.69
N MET A 177 -28.42 -0.01 -9.24
CA MET A 177 -27.31 -0.89 -8.91
C MET A 177 -26.91 -0.73 -7.44
N ILE A 178 -26.72 0.50 -6.96
CA ILE A 178 -26.36 0.78 -5.56
C ILE A 178 -27.44 0.22 -4.62
N HIS A 179 -28.72 0.46 -4.93
CA HIS A 179 -29.82 -0.08 -4.15
C HIS A 179 -29.83 -1.62 -4.15
N GLY A 180 -29.56 -2.25 -5.30
CA GLY A 180 -29.43 -3.71 -5.40
C GLY A 180 -28.29 -4.26 -4.54
N LEU A 181 -27.13 -3.61 -4.54
CA LEU A 181 -25.99 -3.96 -3.69
C LEU A 181 -26.34 -3.82 -2.20
N ASP A 182 -27.05 -2.75 -1.81
CA ASP A 182 -27.51 -2.58 -0.43
C ASP A 182 -28.48 -3.68 0.01
N CYS A 183 -29.38 -4.12 -0.86
CA CYS A 183 -30.30 -5.22 -0.57
C CYS A 183 -29.59 -6.55 -0.25
N ILE A 184 -28.49 -6.84 -0.92
CA ILE A 184 -27.73 -8.07 -0.70
C ILE A 184 -26.67 -7.95 0.41
N ARG A 185 -26.32 -6.74 0.84
CA ARG A 185 -25.31 -6.49 1.88
C ARG A 185 -25.63 -7.26 3.17
N GLY A 186 -26.90 -7.29 3.55
CA GLY A 186 -27.36 -8.05 4.74
C GLY A 186 -27.29 -9.57 4.61
N CYS A 187 -27.07 -10.10 3.40
CA CYS A 187 -26.91 -11.53 3.13
C CYS A 187 -25.43 -11.96 3.09
N CYS A 188 -24.50 -11.02 3.21
CA CYS A 188 -23.07 -11.33 3.24
C CYS A 188 -22.69 -12.03 4.55
N THR A 189 -21.72 -12.96 4.45
CA THR A 189 -21.17 -13.63 5.62
C THR A 189 -20.37 -12.64 6.49
N PRO A 190 -20.14 -12.95 7.79
CA PRO A 190 -19.33 -12.10 8.66
C PRO A 190 -17.92 -11.82 8.13
N ASP A 191 -17.39 -12.69 7.28
CA ASP A 191 -16.06 -12.57 6.66
C ASP A 191 -16.08 -11.74 5.37
N SER A 192 -17.24 -11.28 4.91
CA SER A 192 -17.41 -10.50 3.68
C SER A 192 -17.86 -9.08 3.98
N ARG A 193 -17.36 -8.12 3.22
CA ARG A 193 -17.80 -6.73 3.25
C ARG A 193 -18.12 -6.30 1.83
N LEU A 194 -19.25 -5.64 1.65
CA LEU A 194 -19.68 -5.06 0.38
C LEU A 194 -19.86 -3.56 0.58
N ASN A 195 -19.04 -2.77 -0.12
CA ASN A 195 -19.07 -1.31 -0.10
C ASN A 195 -19.31 -0.79 -1.52
N SER A 196 -20.00 0.32 -1.63
CA SER A 196 -20.35 0.99 -2.90
C SER A 196 -20.28 2.50 -2.73
#